data_45ff5d8b7aeb69bb771b152822bbbd20
#
_entry.id   45ff5d8b7aeb69bb771b152822bbbd20
#
_cell.length_a   1.000
_cell.length_b   1.000
_cell.length_c   1.000
_cell.angle_alpha   90.00
_cell.angle_beta   90.00
_cell.angle_gamma   90.00
#
_symmetry.space_group_name_H-M   'P 1'
#
loop_
_entity.id
_entity.type
_entity.pdbx_description
1 polymer ?
#
loop_
_entity_poly.entity_id
_entity_poly.type
_entity_poly.pdbx_seq_one_letter_code
_entity_poly.pdbx_strand_id
1 'polypeptide(L)'
;MNIKEFIDRDYVTDVRKNRRKVTQEFFTPYSIIKRMCDKIPDDEWADPKKTFLEPCMGDGNIVCYIVWNRIQHGVDWMTTLKTLGGVELMNDNVKETKERVIDLLDKMNINYDKETAMQIMNKNLVCADFFNWDFENWKYIDDKKQ
;
A
#
# COMPACT_ATOMS: atom_id res chain seq x y z
N MET A 1 -17.71 -2.80 -4.66
CA MET A 1 -16.55 -1.98 -5.10
C MET A 1 -15.73 -2.77 -6.12
N ASN A 2 -15.35 -2.14 -7.22
CA ASN A 2 -14.52 -2.75 -8.25
C ASN A 2 -13.05 -2.34 -8.06
N ILE A 3 -12.21 -3.24 -7.61
CA ILE A 3 -10.79 -2.96 -7.36
C ILE A 3 -10.02 -2.60 -8.62
N LYS A 4 -10.38 -3.17 -9.76
CA LYS A 4 -9.75 -2.82 -11.05
C LYS A 4 -9.98 -1.35 -11.40
N GLU A 5 -11.21 -0.88 -11.30
CA GLU A 5 -11.54 0.53 -11.56
C GLU A 5 -10.89 1.46 -10.54
N PHE A 6 -10.80 1.03 -9.29
CA PHE A 6 -10.13 1.78 -8.23
C PHE A 6 -8.63 1.98 -8.53
N ILE A 7 -7.96 0.95 -9.03
CA ILE A 7 -6.52 0.99 -9.34
C ILE A 7 -6.25 1.70 -10.67
N ASP A 8 -6.97 1.37 -11.73
CA ASP A 8 -6.78 1.88 -13.09
C ASP A 8 -7.45 3.25 -13.32
N ARG A 9 -7.65 4.03 -12.27
CA ARG A 9 -8.23 5.38 -12.35
C ARG A 9 -7.45 6.29 -13.30
N ASP A 10 -8.14 7.22 -13.92
CA ASP A 10 -7.49 8.32 -14.67
C ASP A 10 -7.04 9.42 -13.67
N TYR A 11 -5.75 9.50 -13.42
CA TYR A 11 -5.18 10.44 -12.44
C TYR A 11 -3.92 11.14 -12.95
N VAL A 12 -3.60 10.99 -14.20
CA VAL A 12 -2.35 11.55 -14.75
C VAL A 12 -2.50 13.04 -14.94
N THR A 13 -1.95 13.83 -14.01
CA THR A 13 -1.85 15.27 -14.13
C THR A 13 -0.65 15.68 -15.00
N ASP A 14 -0.66 16.91 -15.53
CA ASP A 14 0.47 17.44 -16.31
C ASP A 14 1.77 17.49 -15.48
N VAL A 15 1.68 17.79 -14.19
CA VAL A 15 2.82 17.79 -13.26
C VAL A 15 3.43 16.39 -13.19
N ARG A 16 2.61 15.35 -13.06
CA ARG A 16 3.08 13.96 -13.00
C ARG A 16 3.65 13.48 -14.34
N LYS A 17 3.05 13.89 -15.46
CA LYS A 17 3.59 13.59 -16.79
C LYS A 17 4.99 14.14 -16.97
N ASN A 18 5.23 15.39 -16.56
CA ASN A 18 6.52 16.04 -16.64
C ASN A 18 7.54 15.41 -15.70
N ARG A 19 7.16 15.15 -14.45
CA ARG A 19 8.02 14.48 -13.47
C ARG A 19 8.40 13.07 -13.92
N ARG A 20 7.48 12.33 -14.53
CA ARG A 20 7.72 11.00 -15.07
C ARG A 20 8.86 10.94 -16.09
N LYS A 21 9.02 11.99 -16.89
CA LYS A 21 10.13 12.10 -17.85
C LYS A 21 11.50 12.23 -17.17
N VAL A 22 11.52 12.81 -15.98
CA VAL A 22 12.75 13.08 -15.20
C VAL A 22 13.04 11.94 -14.22
N THR A 23 12.04 11.48 -13.48
CA THR A 23 12.19 10.50 -12.41
C THR A 23 11.91 9.07 -12.85
N GLN A 24 11.40 8.87 -14.07
CA GLN A 24 10.98 7.58 -14.61
C GLN A 24 9.93 6.88 -13.72
N GLU A 25 9.09 7.64 -13.02
CA GLU A 25 7.98 7.11 -12.24
C GLU A 25 7.03 6.31 -13.13
N PHE A 26 6.68 5.12 -12.69
CA PHE A 26 5.75 4.24 -13.38
C PHE A 26 4.74 3.67 -12.40
N PHE A 27 3.46 3.92 -12.67
CA PHE A 27 2.37 3.41 -11.84
C PHE A 27 1.83 2.11 -12.43
N THR A 28 2.02 1.03 -11.70
CA THR A 28 1.72 -0.31 -12.19
C THR A 28 0.21 -0.51 -12.35
N PRO A 29 -0.29 -0.89 -13.54
CA PRO A 29 -1.71 -1.11 -13.75
C PRO A 29 -2.20 -2.41 -13.10
N TYR A 30 -3.51 -2.48 -12.88
CA TYR A 30 -4.16 -3.63 -12.26
C TYR A 30 -3.81 -4.97 -12.91
N SER A 31 -3.76 -5.04 -14.24
CA SER A 31 -3.49 -6.29 -14.95
C SER A 31 -2.12 -6.89 -14.59
N ILE A 32 -1.11 -6.06 -14.38
CA ILE A 32 0.23 -6.48 -13.98
C ILE A 32 0.24 -6.87 -12.51
N ILE A 33 -0.37 -6.03 -11.65
CA ILE A 33 -0.47 -6.31 -10.21
C ILE A 33 -1.14 -7.67 -9.97
N LYS A 34 -2.27 -7.90 -10.64
CA LYS A 34 -3.00 -9.15 -10.51
C LYS A 34 -2.14 -10.35 -10.90
N ARG A 35 -1.44 -10.29 -12.04
CA ARG A 35 -0.55 -11.36 -12.50
C ARG A 35 0.59 -11.65 -11.51
N MET A 36 1.13 -10.63 -10.88
CA MET A 36 2.17 -10.78 -9.85
C MET A 36 1.59 -11.43 -8.59
N CYS A 37 0.48 -10.92 -8.12
CA CYS A 37 -0.15 -11.34 -6.86
C CYS A 37 -0.82 -12.71 -6.97
N ASP A 38 -1.30 -13.12 -8.15
CA ASP A 38 -1.85 -14.47 -8.37
C ASP A 38 -0.81 -15.59 -8.17
N LYS A 39 0.47 -15.25 -8.11
CA LYS A 39 1.55 -16.20 -7.80
C LYS A 39 1.71 -16.47 -6.30
N ILE A 40 1.11 -15.65 -5.47
CA ILE A 40 1.13 -15.83 -4.02
C ILE A 40 -0.07 -16.69 -3.64
N PRO A 41 0.14 -17.83 -2.94
CA PRO A 41 -0.95 -18.72 -2.53
C PRO A 41 -1.97 -18.03 -1.62
N ASP A 42 -3.22 -18.50 -1.66
CA ASP A 42 -4.32 -17.94 -0.86
C ASP A 42 -4.08 -18.04 0.66
N ASP A 43 -3.42 -19.09 1.12
CA ASP A 43 -3.05 -19.26 2.53
C ASP A 43 -2.04 -18.22 3.01
N GLU A 44 -1.14 -17.75 2.15
CA GLU A 44 -0.24 -16.64 2.46
C GLU A 44 -1.02 -15.30 2.60
N TRP A 45 -2.00 -15.08 1.73
CA TRP A 45 -2.87 -13.89 1.82
C TRP A 45 -3.70 -13.89 3.09
N ALA A 46 -4.20 -15.05 3.51
CA ALA A 46 -5.06 -15.21 4.67
C ALA A 46 -4.30 -15.25 6.01
N ASP A 47 -3.00 -15.47 6.00
CA ASP A 47 -2.21 -15.58 7.23
C ASP A 47 -1.97 -14.19 7.87
N PRO A 48 -2.54 -13.90 9.05
CA PRO A 48 -2.38 -12.60 9.71
C PRO A 48 -0.94 -12.30 10.15
N LYS A 49 -0.07 -13.31 10.19
CA LYS A 49 1.35 -13.16 10.57
C LYS A 49 2.27 -12.80 9.39
N LYS A 50 1.81 -12.98 8.16
CA LYS A 50 2.60 -12.65 6.98
C LYS A 50 2.72 -11.15 6.82
N THR A 51 3.92 -10.72 6.46
CA THR A 51 4.23 -9.32 6.17
C THR A 51 4.44 -9.12 4.67
N PHE A 52 4.04 -7.94 4.20
CA PHE A 52 4.18 -7.53 2.81
C PHE A 52 5.00 -6.24 2.76
N LEU A 53 5.95 -6.18 1.85
CA LEU A 53 6.78 -4.99 1.62
C LEU A 53 6.68 -4.57 0.16
N GLU A 54 6.28 -3.32 -0.06
CA GLU A 54 6.36 -2.66 -1.36
C GLU A 54 7.51 -1.65 -1.34
N PRO A 55 8.65 -1.98 -1.98
CA PRO A 55 9.86 -1.15 -1.90
C PRO A 55 9.80 0.14 -2.72
N CYS A 56 8.86 0.24 -3.67
CA CYS A 56 8.67 1.40 -4.53
C CYS A 56 7.17 1.61 -4.75
N MET A 57 6.46 2.03 -3.70
CA MET A 57 5.00 1.98 -3.70
C MET A 57 4.31 2.99 -4.64
N GLY A 58 5.04 3.99 -5.15
CA GLY A 58 4.46 5.01 -6.01
C GLY A 58 3.27 5.72 -5.37
N ASP A 59 2.20 5.88 -6.12
CA ASP A 59 0.94 6.45 -5.65
C ASP A 59 0.01 5.42 -4.99
N GLY A 60 0.48 4.19 -4.77
CA GLY A 60 -0.18 3.18 -3.96
C GLY A 60 -1.00 2.13 -4.70
N ASN A 61 -0.83 1.95 -6.00
CA ASN A 61 -1.59 0.93 -6.74
C ASN A 61 -1.42 -0.48 -6.14
N ILE A 62 -0.18 -0.92 -5.93
CA ILE A 62 0.11 -2.24 -5.35
C ILE A 62 -0.31 -2.28 -3.87
N VAL A 63 -0.03 -1.23 -3.10
CA VAL A 63 -0.44 -1.12 -1.70
C VAL A 63 -1.96 -1.28 -1.54
N CYS A 64 -2.74 -0.56 -2.33
CA CYS A 64 -4.20 -0.68 -2.31
C CYS A 64 -4.68 -2.09 -2.68
N TYR A 65 -4.05 -2.72 -3.66
CA TYR A 65 -4.36 -4.11 -4.01
C TYR A 65 -4.07 -5.06 -2.85
N ILE A 66 -2.93 -4.94 -2.19
CA ILE A 66 -2.56 -5.77 -1.04
C ILE A 66 -3.59 -5.59 0.09
N VAL A 67 -3.95 -4.36 0.43
CA VAL A 67 -4.94 -4.07 1.47
C VAL A 67 -6.28 -4.72 1.12
N TRP A 68 -6.79 -4.48 -0.10
CA TRP A 68 -8.03 -5.06 -0.56
C TRP A 68 -8.00 -6.60 -0.50
N ASN A 69 -6.95 -7.20 -1.05
CA ASN A 69 -6.88 -8.67 -1.19
C ASN A 69 -6.74 -9.37 0.18
N ARG A 70 -5.97 -8.79 1.10
CA ARG A 70 -5.86 -9.32 2.47
C ARG A 70 -7.21 -9.30 3.20
N ILE A 71 -7.94 -8.21 3.08
CA ILE A 71 -9.29 -8.09 3.68
C ILE A 71 -10.25 -9.10 3.03
N GLN A 72 -10.18 -9.29 1.71
CA GLN A 72 -10.97 -10.32 1.01
C GLN A 72 -10.67 -11.74 1.49
N HIS A 73 -9.44 -11.99 1.94
CA HIS A 73 -9.03 -13.28 2.53
C HIS A 73 -9.27 -13.37 4.05
N GLY A 74 -10.03 -12.45 4.63
CA GLY A 74 -10.47 -12.50 6.02
C GLY A 74 -9.53 -11.89 7.05
N VAL A 75 -8.46 -11.23 6.63
CA VAL A 75 -7.60 -10.49 7.56
C VAL A 75 -8.25 -9.15 7.90
N ASP A 76 -8.35 -8.81 9.18
CA ASP A 76 -8.92 -7.55 9.60
C ASP A 76 -8.09 -6.34 9.12
N TRP A 77 -8.73 -5.19 9.04
CA TRP A 77 -8.10 -3.97 8.51
C TRP A 77 -6.86 -3.53 9.30
N MET A 78 -6.91 -3.65 10.63
CA MET A 78 -5.81 -3.22 11.50
C MET A 78 -4.59 -4.12 11.32
N THR A 79 -4.77 -5.43 11.34
CA THR A 79 -3.70 -6.40 11.07
C THR A 79 -3.16 -6.22 9.66
N THR A 80 -4.03 -6.00 8.68
CA THR A 80 -3.63 -5.72 7.29
C THR A 80 -2.68 -4.53 7.21
N LEU A 81 -3.02 -3.40 7.85
CA LEU A 81 -2.16 -2.21 7.83
C LEU A 81 -0.87 -2.40 8.66
N LYS A 82 -0.94 -3.09 9.80
CA LYS A 82 0.22 -3.34 10.67
C LYS A 82 1.27 -4.27 10.05
N THR A 83 0.87 -5.12 9.12
CA THR A 83 1.75 -6.09 8.46
C THR A 83 2.15 -5.69 7.05
N LEU A 84 1.89 -4.45 6.66
CA LEU A 84 2.24 -3.89 5.37
C LEU A 84 3.23 -2.75 5.53
N GLY A 85 4.37 -2.85 4.86
CA GLY A 85 5.35 -1.79 4.73
C GLY A 85 5.44 -1.27 3.30
N GLY A 86 5.69 0.02 3.14
CA GLY A 86 5.90 0.65 1.84
C GLY A 86 6.93 1.76 1.91
N VAL A 87 7.75 1.86 0.89
CA VAL A 87 8.77 2.91 0.73
C VAL A 87 8.53 3.65 -0.58
N GLU A 88 8.62 4.96 -0.55
CA GLU A 88 8.50 5.81 -1.74
C GLU A 88 9.37 7.07 -1.57
N LEU A 89 10.06 7.42 -2.63
CA LEU A 89 10.98 8.55 -2.63
C LEU A 89 10.25 9.91 -2.61
N MET A 90 9.10 9.98 -3.26
CA MET A 90 8.36 11.24 -3.46
C MET A 90 7.27 11.40 -2.40
N ASN A 91 7.35 12.47 -1.61
CA ASN A 91 6.44 12.70 -0.49
C ASN A 91 4.96 12.85 -0.89
N ASP A 92 4.67 13.44 -2.06
CA ASP A 92 3.31 13.57 -2.57
C ASP A 92 2.68 12.20 -2.90
N ASN A 93 3.47 11.26 -3.40
CA ASN A 93 3.03 9.89 -3.63
C ASN A 93 2.75 9.15 -2.32
N VAL A 94 3.59 9.35 -1.29
CA VAL A 94 3.35 8.77 0.05
C VAL A 94 2.03 9.26 0.63
N LYS A 95 1.80 10.56 0.57
CA LYS A 95 0.55 11.17 1.03
C LYS A 95 -0.65 10.61 0.27
N GLU A 96 -0.57 10.56 -1.05
CA GLU A 96 -1.64 10.03 -1.87
C GLU A 96 -1.93 8.55 -1.59
N THR A 97 -0.89 7.74 -1.40
CA THR A 97 -1.06 6.34 -1.03
C THR A 97 -1.89 6.18 0.24
N LYS A 98 -1.60 6.96 1.28
CA LYS A 98 -2.36 6.93 2.54
C LYS A 98 -3.81 7.37 2.34
N GLU A 99 -4.04 8.44 1.60
CA GLU A 99 -5.38 8.93 1.29
C GLU A 99 -6.18 7.89 0.49
N ARG A 100 -5.55 7.21 -0.45
CA ARG A 100 -6.17 6.15 -1.24
C ARG A 100 -6.53 4.92 -0.41
N VAL A 101 -5.70 4.54 0.56
CA VAL A 101 -6.03 3.44 1.48
C VAL A 101 -7.27 3.79 2.31
N ILE A 102 -7.37 5.03 2.80
CA ILE A 102 -8.57 5.49 3.51
C ILE A 102 -9.81 5.45 2.60
N ASP A 103 -9.72 5.96 1.38
CA ASP A 103 -10.82 5.92 0.40
C ASP A 103 -11.22 4.46 0.08
N LEU A 104 -10.25 3.56 -0.01
CA LEU A 104 -10.48 2.14 -0.23
C LEU A 104 -11.28 1.50 0.91
N LEU A 105 -10.88 1.74 2.16
CA LEU A 105 -11.57 1.22 3.34
C LEU A 105 -13.01 1.74 3.41
N ASP A 106 -13.22 3.02 3.10
CA ASP A 106 -14.55 3.63 3.01
C ASP A 106 -15.42 2.95 1.94
N LYS A 107 -14.89 2.77 0.74
CA LYS A 107 -15.59 2.12 -0.39
C LYS A 107 -15.86 0.63 -0.16
N MET A 108 -15.06 -0.02 0.64
CA MET A 108 -15.28 -1.41 1.08
C MET A 108 -16.27 -1.51 2.24
N ASN A 109 -16.80 -0.40 2.76
CA ASN A 109 -17.67 -0.32 3.93
C ASN A 109 -17.07 -0.98 5.18
N ILE A 110 -15.74 -0.85 5.35
CA ILE A 110 -15.06 -1.36 6.54
C ILE A 110 -15.36 -0.43 7.72
N ASN A 111 -15.72 -1.03 8.86
CA ASN A 111 -15.83 -0.28 10.11
C ASN A 111 -14.42 -0.17 10.73
N TYR A 112 -13.81 1.00 10.66
CA TYR A 112 -12.45 1.24 11.13
C TYR A 112 -12.33 2.62 11.80
N ASP A 113 -11.31 2.78 12.63
CA ASP A 113 -10.94 4.08 13.19
C ASP A 113 -9.90 4.78 12.31
N LYS A 114 -10.30 5.90 11.70
CA LYS A 114 -9.47 6.63 10.74
C LYS A 114 -8.16 7.14 11.36
N GLU A 115 -8.21 7.64 12.60
CA GLU A 115 -7.04 8.14 13.29
C GLU A 115 -6.02 7.02 13.55
N THR A 116 -6.49 5.88 14.02
CA THR A 116 -5.65 4.69 14.23
C THR A 116 -5.06 4.20 12.89
N ALA A 117 -5.84 4.14 11.82
CA ALA A 117 -5.35 3.76 10.51
C ALA A 117 -4.23 4.69 10.03
N MET A 118 -4.40 6.01 10.19
CA MET A 118 -3.38 6.99 9.82
C MET A 118 -2.11 6.87 10.68
N GLN A 119 -2.24 6.62 11.98
CA GLN A 119 -1.10 6.39 12.87
C GLN A 119 -0.28 5.17 12.43
N ILE A 120 -0.94 4.07 12.08
CA ILE A 120 -0.26 2.87 11.58
C ILE A 120 0.45 3.16 10.26
N MET A 121 -0.25 3.77 9.31
CA MET A 121 0.32 4.09 8.00
C MET A 121 1.47 5.10 8.07
N ASN A 122 1.45 6.03 9.02
CA ASN A 122 2.56 6.98 9.22
C ASN A 122 3.86 6.29 9.65
N LYS A 123 3.77 5.14 10.30
CA LYS A 123 4.93 4.31 10.65
C LYS A 123 5.38 3.41 9.50
N ASN A 124 4.43 2.89 8.75
CA ASN A 124 4.64 1.76 7.84
C ASN A 124 4.78 2.17 6.37
N LEU A 125 4.22 3.31 5.98
CA LEU A 125 4.34 3.88 4.63
C LEU A 125 5.21 5.13 4.70
N VAL A 126 6.47 5.01 4.28
CA VAL A 126 7.49 6.01 4.55
C VAL A 126 8.00 6.69 3.30
N CYS A 127 8.36 7.98 3.44
CA CYS A 127 9.07 8.73 2.42
C CYS A 127 10.58 8.55 2.65
N ALA A 128 11.21 7.72 1.82
CA ALA A 128 12.63 7.43 1.95
C ALA A 128 13.21 6.89 0.63
N ASP A 129 14.52 6.94 0.51
CA ASP A 129 15.25 6.20 -0.50
C ASP A 129 15.38 4.74 -0.04
N PHE A 130 14.83 3.83 -0.83
CA PHE A 130 14.86 2.39 -0.52
C PHE A 130 16.28 1.88 -0.22
N PHE A 131 17.28 2.33 -0.97
CA PHE A 131 18.67 1.86 -0.80
C PHE A 131 19.36 2.39 0.45
N ASN A 132 18.82 3.44 1.06
CA ASN A 132 19.36 4.06 2.27
C ASN A 132 18.44 3.86 3.50
N TRP A 133 17.33 3.15 3.34
CA TRP A 133 16.38 2.91 4.42
C TRP A 133 16.91 1.85 5.38
N ASP A 134 16.80 2.11 6.68
CA ASP A 134 17.20 1.17 7.73
C ASP A 134 16.13 0.11 7.98
N PHE A 135 16.15 -0.94 7.17
CA PHE A 135 15.20 -2.04 7.27
C PHE A 135 15.38 -2.88 8.55
N GLU A 136 16.57 -2.92 9.13
CA GLU A 136 16.84 -3.71 10.35
C GLU A 136 16.13 -3.13 11.57
N ASN A 137 16.05 -1.80 11.65
CA ASN A 137 15.39 -1.09 12.75
C ASN A 137 13.97 -0.65 12.40
N TRP A 138 13.51 -0.84 11.17
CA TRP A 138 12.16 -0.48 10.76
C TRP A 138 11.14 -1.52 11.22
N LYS A 139 10.38 -1.13 12.21
CA LYS A 139 9.37 -1.99 12.83
C LYS A 139 7.98 -1.53 12.37
N TYR A 140 7.53 -2.07 11.28
CA TYR A 140 6.17 -1.85 10.79
C TYR A 140 5.17 -2.87 11.31
N ILE A 141 5.63 -3.96 11.89
CA ILE A 141 4.80 -4.92 12.60
C ILE A 141 4.58 -4.43 14.03
N ASP A 142 3.39 -4.67 14.57
CA ASP A 142 3.04 -4.29 15.93
C ASP A 142 4.06 -4.77 16.96
N ASP A 143 4.62 -3.85 17.67
CA ASP A 143 5.70 -4.06 18.64
C ASP A 143 5.22 -4.66 19.99
N LYS A 144 4.19 -5.47 20.01
CA LYS A 144 3.77 -6.17 21.23
C LYS A 144 4.87 -7.03 21.85
N LYS A 145 5.99 -7.14 21.18
CA LYS A 145 7.18 -7.86 21.66
C LYS A 145 8.24 -6.95 22.27
N GLN A 146 7.92 -5.71 22.40
CA GLN A 146 8.83 -4.73 23.03
C GLN A 146 8.50 -4.49 24.47
#